data_783e9e8442234c1af40980efe71720df
#
_entry.id   783e9e8442234c1af40980efe71720df
#
_cell.length_a   1.000
_cell.length_b   1.000
_cell.length_c   1.000
_cell.angle_alpha   90.00
_cell.angle_beta   90.00
_cell.angle_gamma   90.00
#
_symmetry.space_group_name_H-M   'P 1'
#
loop_
_entity.id
_entity.type
_entity.pdbx_description
1 polymer ?
#
loop_
_entity_poly.entity_id
_entity_poly.type
_entity_poly.pdbx_seq_one_letter_code
_entity_poly.pdbx_strand_id
1 'polypeptide(L)'
;MSLPHYYAETDLNAENLLRLPAEFGCPVWVYDAHIIRRQIAALQQFDVVRFAQKACSNIHILRLMRAQGVKVDSVSLGEIERALAAGYDPQTRPDDIVFTADVIDAATLARVSELHIPVNAGSVDMLAQLGQISPGHRVWLRVNPGFGHGHSQKTNTGGENSKHGIWHSDLPAALAVMQKYRLKLVGIHMHIGSGVDYGHLEQVCGAMVRQVLECGQDLDAISAGGGLSIPYREGEESVDTRHYYGLWNAAREQIVRHLGHAVKLEIEPGRFLVAQSGVLLTQVRSVKQMGSRHFVLVDAGFNDLMRPAMYGSYHRISALAADGRALENGLWVETVVAGPLCESGDVFTQQEGGMVETRPLPAVIPGDYLVLHDTGAYGASMSSNYNSRPLLPEVLFDNGQARLIRRRQTIEELLALEML
;
A
#
# COMPACT_ATOMS: atom_id res chain seq x y z
N MET A 1 -13.78 -3.80 22.89
CA MET A 1 -14.28 -3.84 21.51
C MET A 1 -14.06 -5.24 21.00
N SER A 2 -15.12 -5.91 20.54
CA SER A 2 -14.98 -7.11 19.74
C SER A 2 -14.10 -6.82 18.52
N LEU A 3 -13.49 -7.86 17.95
CA LEU A 3 -12.81 -7.75 16.65
C LEU A 3 -13.76 -7.08 15.65
N PRO A 4 -13.23 -6.29 14.68
CA PRO A 4 -14.08 -5.68 13.65
C PRO A 4 -14.99 -6.72 12.98
N HIS A 5 -16.22 -6.33 12.67
CA HIS A 5 -17.24 -7.24 12.10
C HIS A 5 -16.74 -7.99 10.84
N TYR A 6 -15.87 -7.36 10.04
CA TYR A 6 -15.31 -8.00 8.83
C TYR A 6 -14.29 -9.12 9.13
N TYR A 7 -13.90 -9.33 10.39
CA TYR A 7 -13.10 -10.48 10.83
C TYR A 7 -13.95 -11.68 11.28
N ALA A 8 -15.27 -11.54 11.37
CA ALA A 8 -16.15 -12.61 11.91
C ALA A 8 -16.02 -13.95 11.16
N GLU A 9 -15.67 -13.91 9.87
CA GLU A 9 -15.51 -15.08 9.00
C GLU A 9 -14.06 -15.28 8.54
N THR A 10 -13.08 -14.80 9.33
CA THR A 10 -11.67 -14.81 8.96
C THR A 10 -10.83 -15.55 10.00
N ASP A 11 -9.58 -15.87 9.63
CA ASP A 11 -8.63 -16.52 10.52
C ASP A 11 -8.03 -15.55 11.58
N LEU A 12 -8.30 -14.24 11.51
CA LEU A 12 -7.83 -13.24 12.48
C LEU A 12 -8.70 -13.18 13.75
N ASN A 13 -9.11 -14.32 14.28
CA ASN A 13 -9.86 -14.43 15.54
C ASN A 13 -8.92 -14.54 16.75
N ALA A 14 -9.48 -14.35 17.95
CA ALA A 14 -8.71 -14.33 19.20
C ALA A 14 -7.95 -15.64 19.46
N GLU A 15 -8.57 -16.80 19.21
CA GLU A 15 -7.95 -18.12 19.41
C GLU A 15 -6.71 -18.29 18.52
N ASN A 16 -6.84 -17.99 17.23
CA ASN A 16 -5.75 -18.05 16.28
C ASN A 16 -4.62 -17.09 16.63
N LEU A 17 -4.93 -15.85 17.01
CA LEU A 17 -3.93 -14.85 17.34
C LEU A 17 -3.16 -15.19 18.62
N LEU A 18 -3.83 -15.72 19.65
CA LEU A 18 -3.19 -16.04 20.93
C LEU A 18 -2.18 -17.20 20.85
N ARG A 19 -2.27 -18.07 19.86
CA ARG A 19 -1.29 -19.17 19.67
C ARG A 19 0.03 -18.72 19.01
N LEU A 20 -0.01 -17.62 18.20
CA LEU A 20 1.13 -17.20 17.39
C LEU A 20 2.37 -16.79 18.18
N PRO A 21 2.26 -16.09 19.35
CA PRO A 21 3.44 -15.73 20.14
C PRO A 21 4.30 -16.90 20.58
N ALA A 22 3.69 -18.04 20.87
CA ALA A 22 4.42 -19.25 21.26
C ALA A 22 5.18 -19.90 20.08
N GLU A 23 4.65 -19.77 18.86
CA GLU A 23 5.21 -20.40 17.67
C GLU A 23 6.20 -19.48 16.92
N PHE A 24 5.87 -18.19 16.79
CA PHE A 24 6.62 -17.23 15.95
C PHE A 24 7.26 -16.09 16.73
N GLY A 25 7.01 -15.99 18.05
CA GLY A 25 7.43 -14.88 18.89
C GLY A 25 6.52 -13.65 18.74
N CYS A 26 6.72 -12.68 19.64
CA CYS A 26 6.01 -11.38 19.66
C CYS A 26 7.04 -10.24 19.66
N PRO A 27 6.77 -9.07 19.05
CA PRO A 27 5.63 -8.76 18.18
C PRO A 27 5.66 -9.52 16.85
N VAL A 28 4.51 -9.62 16.16
CA VAL A 28 4.40 -10.35 14.89
C VAL A 28 3.35 -9.71 13.98
N TRP A 29 3.67 -9.61 12.69
CA TRP A 29 2.73 -9.26 11.64
C TRP A 29 1.91 -10.46 11.23
N VAL A 30 0.60 -10.29 11.11
CA VAL A 30 -0.31 -11.38 10.74
C VAL A 30 -1.21 -10.92 9.61
N TYR A 31 -1.32 -11.74 8.56
CA TYR A 31 -2.18 -11.49 7.40
C TYR A 31 -3.17 -12.62 7.20
N ASP A 32 -4.30 -12.30 6.57
CA ASP A 32 -5.33 -13.24 6.18
C ASP A 32 -5.53 -13.22 4.65
N ALA A 33 -5.28 -14.37 4.01
CA ALA A 33 -5.39 -14.53 2.57
C ALA A 33 -6.84 -14.43 2.07
N HIS A 34 -7.83 -14.80 2.88
CA HIS A 34 -9.25 -14.72 2.51
C HIS A 34 -9.67 -13.25 2.31
N ILE A 35 -9.25 -12.35 3.21
CA ILE A 35 -9.54 -10.93 3.08
C ILE A 35 -8.91 -10.36 1.80
N ILE A 36 -7.65 -10.72 1.50
CA ILE A 36 -6.99 -10.29 0.26
C ILE A 36 -7.78 -10.74 -0.97
N ARG A 37 -8.20 -12.02 -1.03
CA ARG A 37 -8.99 -12.54 -2.15
C ARG A 37 -10.34 -11.82 -2.29
N ARG A 38 -11.00 -11.53 -1.18
CA ARG A 38 -12.28 -10.77 -1.17
C ARG A 38 -12.10 -9.37 -1.74
N GLN A 39 -11.03 -8.67 -1.37
CA GLN A 39 -10.75 -7.33 -1.89
C GLN A 39 -10.40 -7.33 -3.38
N ILE A 40 -9.69 -8.36 -3.86
CA ILE A 40 -9.43 -8.56 -5.29
C ILE A 40 -10.77 -8.77 -6.04
N ALA A 41 -11.64 -9.62 -5.53
CA ALA A 41 -12.93 -9.91 -6.15
C ALA A 41 -13.83 -8.67 -6.27
N ALA A 42 -13.70 -7.70 -5.36
CA ALA A 42 -14.44 -6.44 -5.41
C ALA A 42 -14.00 -5.52 -6.59
N LEU A 43 -12.92 -5.84 -7.29
CA LEU A 43 -12.38 -5.07 -8.43
C LEU A 43 -12.40 -5.84 -9.76
N GLN A 44 -13.09 -6.99 -9.82
CA GLN A 44 -13.12 -7.86 -11.00
C GLN A 44 -13.74 -7.22 -12.26
N GLN A 45 -14.42 -6.07 -12.14
CA GLN A 45 -14.98 -5.32 -13.26
C GLN A 45 -13.93 -4.55 -14.08
N PHE A 46 -12.74 -4.29 -13.52
CA PHE A 46 -11.61 -3.70 -14.23
C PHE A 46 -10.94 -4.74 -15.14
N ASP A 47 -10.47 -4.32 -16.32
CA ASP A 47 -9.77 -5.24 -17.24
C ASP A 47 -8.44 -5.72 -16.67
N VAL A 48 -7.77 -4.87 -15.87
CA VAL A 48 -6.53 -5.20 -15.17
C VAL A 48 -6.54 -4.58 -13.78
N VAL A 49 -6.32 -5.43 -12.77
CA VAL A 49 -5.97 -5.01 -11.42
C VAL A 49 -4.45 -5.19 -11.26
N ARG A 50 -3.76 -4.11 -10.91
CA ARG A 50 -2.30 -4.08 -10.73
C ARG A 50 -1.97 -3.68 -9.30
N PHE A 51 -1.40 -4.58 -8.52
CA PHE A 51 -1.10 -4.32 -7.12
C PHE A 51 0.09 -3.36 -6.98
N ALA A 52 -0.14 -2.18 -6.41
CA ALA A 52 0.92 -1.26 -6.00
C ALA A 52 1.69 -1.87 -4.82
N GLN A 53 2.72 -2.67 -5.13
CA GLN A 53 3.37 -3.55 -4.14
C GLN A 53 4.12 -2.80 -3.03
N LYS A 54 4.38 -1.49 -3.17
CA LYS A 54 4.88 -0.63 -2.08
C LYS A 54 4.04 -0.73 -0.80
N ALA A 55 2.74 -1.05 -0.93
CA ALA A 55 1.86 -1.25 0.22
C ALA A 55 2.24 -2.48 1.04
N CYS A 56 2.62 -3.59 0.39
CA CYS A 56 3.10 -4.82 1.02
C CYS A 56 3.85 -5.68 -0.01
N SER A 57 5.18 -5.61 -0.03
CA SER A 57 6.00 -6.29 -1.04
C SER A 57 6.52 -7.66 -0.61
N ASN A 58 5.88 -8.33 0.35
CA ASN A 58 6.24 -9.69 0.74
C ASN A 58 6.02 -10.67 -0.43
N ILE A 59 7.04 -11.47 -0.76
CA ILE A 59 7.03 -12.39 -1.92
C ILE A 59 5.85 -13.37 -1.87
N HIS A 60 5.45 -13.84 -0.68
CA HIS A 60 4.33 -14.77 -0.55
C HIS A 60 2.98 -14.09 -0.78
N ILE A 61 2.83 -12.81 -0.39
CA ILE A 61 1.66 -11.99 -0.72
C ILE A 61 1.62 -11.74 -2.25
N LEU A 62 2.76 -11.43 -2.87
CA LEU A 62 2.85 -11.28 -4.33
C LEU A 62 2.49 -12.57 -5.07
N ARG A 63 2.90 -13.75 -4.56
CA ARG A 63 2.49 -15.06 -5.10
C ARG A 63 0.97 -15.26 -5.02
N LEU A 64 0.35 -14.86 -3.90
CA LEU A 64 -1.11 -14.90 -3.75
C LEU A 64 -1.79 -13.96 -4.77
N MET A 65 -1.29 -12.73 -4.94
CA MET A 65 -1.80 -11.79 -5.95
C MET A 65 -1.70 -12.39 -7.37
N ARG A 66 -0.52 -12.92 -7.72
CA ARG A 66 -0.29 -13.56 -9.04
C ARG A 66 -1.25 -14.73 -9.27
N ALA A 67 -1.48 -15.59 -8.29
CA ALA A 67 -2.41 -16.71 -8.39
C ALA A 67 -3.87 -16.28 -8.63
N GLN A 68 -4.23 -15.04 -8.26
CA GLN A 68 -5.53 -14.42 -8.53
C GLN A 68 -5.54 -13.62 -9.85
N GLY A 69 -4.48 -13.68 -10.67
CA GLY A 69 -4.39 -12.92 -11.92
C GLY A 69 -4.07 -11.43 -11.75
N VAL A 70 -3.77 -10.99 -10.55
CA VAL A 70 -3.38 -9.59 -10.27
C VAL A 70 -1.97 -9.36 -10.75
N LYS A 71 -1.75 -8.29 -11.52
CA LYS A 71 -0.44 -7.81 -11.97
C LYS A 71 0.21 -6.94 -10.90
N VAL A 72 1.45 -6.47 -11.13
CA VAL A 72 2.13 -5.61 -10.14
C VAL A 72 2.64 -4.30 -10.74
N ASP A 73 2.60 -3.27 -9.92
CA ASP A 73 3.30 -2.01 -10.11
C ASP A 73 4.51 -1.98 -9.15
N SER A 74 5.70 -1.76 -9.71
CA SER A 74 6.98 -1.73 -9.01
C SER A 74 7.58 -0.33 -9.08
N VAL A 75 8.12 0.17 -7.98
CA VAL A 75 8.64 1.54 -7.89
C VAL A 75 10.15 1.59 -7.60
N SER A 76 10.82 0.44 -7.58
CA SER A 76 12.26 0.30 -7.38
C SER A 76 12.79 -1.01 -7.98
N LEU A 77 14.11 -1.10 -8.15
CA LEU A 77 14.76 -2.35 -8.54
C LEU A 77 14.44 -3.49 -7.57
N GLY A 78 14.47 -3.23 -6.27
CA GLY A 78 14.15 -4.23 -5.25
C GLY A 78 12.72 -4.75 -5.37
N GLU A 79 11.76 -3.94 -5.77
CA GLU A 79 10.40 -4.38 -6.03
C GLU A 79 10.28 -5.20 -7.32
N ILE A 80 11.02 -4.87 -8.37
CA ILE A 80 11.11 -5.71 -9.58
C ILE A 80 11.64 -7.09 -9.21
N GLU A 81 12.75 -7.18 -8.48
CA GLU A 81 13.34 -8.47 -8.07
C GLU A 81 12.40 -9.28 -7.16
N ARG A 82 11.63 -8.64 -6.29
CA ARG A 82 10.59 -9.31 -5.49
C ARG A 82 9.47 -9.88 -6.37
N ALA A 83 9.04 -9.14 -7.38
CA ALA A 83 8.04 -9.62 -8.34
C ALA A 83 8.55 -10.84 -9.12
N LEU A 84 9.79 -10.81 -9.61
CA LEU A 84 10.44 -11.94 -10.27
C LEU A 84 10.53 -13.15 -9.33
N ALA A 85 10.96 -12.96 -8.09
CA ALA A 85 11.02 -14.03 -7.08
C ALA A 85 9.63 -14.60 -6.71
N ALA A 86 8.57 -13.81 -6.89
CA ALA A 86 7.19 -14.27 -6.75
C ALA A 86 6.69 -15.04 -7.98
N GLY A 87 7.46 -15.07 -9.08
CA GLY A 87 7.19 -15.81 -10.31
C GLY A 87 6.47 -14.99 -11.39
N TYR A 88 6.43 -13.66 -11.27
CA TYR A 88 6.07 -12.81 -12.40
C TYR A 88 7.19 -12.90 -13.44
N ASP A 89 6.83 -13.09 -14.70
CA ASP A 89 7.79 -13.29 -15.79
C ASP A 89 7.49 -12.35 -16.97
N PRO A 90 8.23 -11.24 -17.07
CA PRO A 90 8.04 -10.29 -18.16
C PRO A 90 8.34 -10.84 -19.56
N GLN A 91 9.11 -11.94 -19.67
CA GLN A 91 9.44 -12.54 -20.97
C GLN A 91 8.24 -13.28 -21.58
N THR A 92 7.46 -13.97 -20.74
CA THR A 92 6.26 -14.69 -21.18
C THR A 92 4.99 -13.84 -21.06
N ARG A 93 4.98 -12.87 -20.16
CA ARG A 93 3.87 -11.96 -19.87
C ARG A 93 4.37 -10.52 -19.70
N PRO A 94 4.67 -9.82 -20.80
CA PRO A 94 5.39 -8.54 -20.75
C PRO A 94 4.68 -7.42 -19.96
N ASP A 95 3.38 -7.55 -19.70
CA ASP A 95 2.60 -6.55 -18.96
C ASP A 95 2.33 -6.91 -17.50
N ASP A 96 2.86 -8.03 -17.00
CA ASP A 96 2.61 -8.46 -15.62
C ASP A 96 3.31 -7.55 -14.61
N ILE A 97 4.42 -6.91 -14.99
CA ILE A 97 5.12 -5.89 -14.20
C ILE A 97 5.11 -4.58 -15.00
N VAL A 98 4.78 -3.47 -14.32
CA VAL A 98 5.04 -2.11 -14.78
C VAL A 98 5.96 -1.43 -13.77
N PHE A 99 6.92 -0.66 -14.26
CA PHE A 99 7.76 0.18 -13.41
C PHE A 99 7.24 1.61 -13.42
N THR A 100 6.87 2.14 -12.25
CA THR A 100 6.34 3.50 -12.09
C THR A 100 7.27 4.33 -11.22
N ALA A 101 7.82 5.42 -11.76
CA ALA A 101 8.62 6.36 -10.99
C ALA A 101 8.66 7.75 -11.65
N ASP A 102 9.17 8.73 -10.89
CA ASP A 102 9.49 10.08 -11.39
C ASP A 102 11.00 10.23 -11.68
N VAL A 103 11.80 9.33 -11.10
CA VAL A 103 13.24 9.20 -11.35
C VAL A 103 13.60 7.72 -11.51
N ILE A 104 14.65 7.44 -12.29
CA ILE A 104 15.16 6.10 -12.49
C ILE A 104 16.68 6.11 -12.40
N ASP A 105 17.25 5.27 -11.54
CA ASP A 105 18.70 5.10 -11.44
C ASP A 105 19.24 4.16 -12.53
N ALA A 106 20.55 4.18 -12.73
CA ALA A 106 21.21 3.44 -13.81
C ALA A 106 20.99 1.93 -13.72
N ALA A 107 20.98 1.35 -12.51
CA ALA A 107 20.80 -0.08 -12.31
C ALA A 107 19.35 -0.50 -12.65
N THR A 108 18.38 0.26 -12.17
CA THR A 108 16.95 0.06 -12.48
C THR A 108 16.71 0.24 -13.98
N LEU A 109 17.28 1.27 -14.60
CA LEU A 109 17.15 1.53 -16.04
C LEU A 109 17.72 0.39 -16.89
N ALA A 110 18.88 -0.15 -16.52
CA ALA A 110 19.44 -1.33 -17.17
C ALA A 110 18.51 -2.53 -17.05
N ARG A 111 17.95 -2.77 -15.86
CA ARG A 111 17.10 -3.94 -15.58
C ARG A 111 15.75 -3.87 -16.30
N VAL A 112 15.07 -2.71 -16.30
CA VAL A 112 13.81 -2.55 -17.04
C VAL A 112 14.02 -2.68 -18.56
N SER A 113 15.17 -2.21 -19.06
CA SER A 113 15.53 -2.32 -20.47
C SER A 113 15.84 -3.78 -20.87
N GLU A 114 16.60 -4.51 -20.06
CA GLU A 114 16.92 -5.93 -20.25
C GLU A 114 15.65 -6.80 -20.30
N LEU A 115 14.73 -6.56 -19.35
CA LEU A 115 13.50 -7.35 -19.20
C LEU A 115 12.34 -6.82 -20.05
N HIS A 116 12.52 -5.71 -20.78
CA HIS A 116 11.47 -5.02 -21.54
C HIS A 116 10.23 -4.68 -20.69
N ILE A 117 10.40 -4.39 -19.41
CA ILE A 117 9.33 -4.01 -18.50
C ILE A 117 8.78 -2.64 -18.90
N PRO A 118 7.47 -2.50 -19.19
CA PRO A 118 6.88 -1.20 -19.51
C PRO A 118 7.13 -0.18 -18.38
N VAL A 119 7.49 1.05 -18.78
CA VAL A 119 7.82 2.13 -17.83
C VAL A 119 6.71 3.18 -17.82
N ASN A 120 6.13 3.43 -16.66
CA ASN A 120 5.21 4.54 -16.43
C ASN A 120 6.03 5.77 -16.03
N ALA A 121 6.35 6.60 -17.02
CA ALA A 121 7.27 7.71 -16.86
C ALA A 121 6.60 8.91 -16.21
N GLY A 122 7.20 9.41 -15.13
CA GLY A 122 6.77 10.60 -14.40
C GLY A 122 7.49 11.89 -14.83
N SER A 123 8.45 11.83 -15.77
CA SER A 123 9.15 13.01 -16.28
C SER A 123 9.61 12.84 -17.73
N VAL A 124 9.79 13.96 -18.43
CA VAL A 124 10.31 14.00 -19.80
C VAL A 124 11.77 13.51 -19.85
N ASP A 125 12.55 13.82 -18.82
CA ASP A 125 13.94 13.37 -18.70
C ASP A 125 14.05 11.85 -18.57
N MET A 126 13.13 11.24 -17.81
CA MET A 126 13.06 9.79 -17.67
C MET A 126 12.76 9.10 -19.01
N LEU A 127 11.86 9.67 -19.84
CA LEU A 127 11.62 9.19 -21.21
C LEU A 127 12.88 9.29 -22.08
N ALA A 128 13.62 10.40 -21.97
CA ALA A 128 14.87 10.58 -22.72
C ALA A 128 15.95 9.58 -22.30
N GLN A 129 16.13 9.36 -21.00
CA GLN A 129 17.08 8.37 -20.46
C GLN A 129 16.75 6.95 -20.94
N LEU A 130 15.47 6.56 -20.86
CA LEU A 130 15.00 5.27 -21.33
C LEU A 130 15.20 5.12 -22.84
N GLY A 131 14.82 6.15 -23.61
CA GLY A 131 14.93 6.14 -25.08
C GLY A 131 16.36 6.05 -25.59
N GLN A 132 17.33 6.62 -24.89
CA GLN A 132 18.76 6.50 -25.23
C GLN A 132 19.27 5.06 -25.11
N ILE A 133 18.79 4.30 -24.11
CA ILE A 133 19.28 2.94 -23.84
C ILE A 133 18.41 1.90 -24.55
N SER A 134 17.10 2.10 -24.61
CA SER A 134 16.13 1.15 -25.16
C SER A 134 15.17 1.84 -26.13
N PRO A 135 15.62 2.20 -27.35
CA PRO A 135 14.73 2.75 -28.37
C PRO A 135 13.58 1.80 -28.70
N GLY A 136 12.38 2.34 -28.85
CA GLY A 136 11.17 1.53 -29.12
C GLY A 136 10.57 0.89 -27.87
N HIS A 137 11.05 1.23 -26.69
CA HIS A 137 10.52 0.73 -25.41
C HIS A 137 9.05 1.12 -25.20
N ARG A 138 8.29 0.26 -24.53
CA ARG A 138 6.88 0.50 -24.19
C ARG A 138 6.78 1.40 -22.96
N VAL A 139 5.99 2.46 -23.05
CA VAL A 139 5.85 3.46 -22.00
C VAL A 139 4.40 3.81 -21.71
N TRP A 140 4.13 4.11 -20.49
CA TRP A 140 2.97 4.87 -20.04
C TRP A 140 3.40 6.31 -19.75
N LEU A 141 2.50 7.26 -19.88
CA LEU A 141 2.71 8.63 -19.44
C LEU A 141 1.89 8.88 -18.19
N ARG A 142 2.56 9.07 -17.05
CA ARG A 142 1.88 9.53 -15.84
C ARG A 142 1.69 11.02 -15.93
N VAL A 143 0.44 11.45 -16.08
CA VAL A 143 0.10 12.87 -16.25
C VAL A 143 -0.38 13.44 -14.93
N ASN A 144 0.17 14.62 -14.56
CA ASN A 144 -0.34 15.47 -13.48
C ASN A 144 -1.33 16.48 -14.10
N PRO A 145 -2.63 16.36 -13.80
CA PRO A 145 -3.64 17.21 -14.43
C PRO A 145 -3.72 18.66 -13.89
N GLY A 146 -2.81 19.04 -12.96
CA GLY A 146 -2.76 20.37 -12.36
C GLY A 146 -3.59 20.52 -11.09
N PHE A 147 -4.25 19.45 -10.64
CA PHE A 147 -5.00 19.40 -9.38
C PHE A 147 -4.81 18.03 -8.73
N GLY A 148 -5.08 17.94 -7.44
CA GLY A 148 -4.95 16.68 -6.70
C GLY A 148 -5.78 16.69 -5.43
N HIS A 149 -5.94 15.52 -4.84
CA HIS A 149 -6.65 15.26 -3.59
C HIS A 149 -5.90 14.26 -2.73
N GLY A 150 -6.04 14.33 -1.41
CA GLY A 150 -5.46 13.36 -0.48
C GLY A 150 -5.91 13.65 0.95
N HIS A 151 -5.89 12.63 1.82
CA HIS A 151 -6.23 12.78 3.23
C HIS A 151 -5.32 13.79 3.96
N SER A 152 -4.12 14.03 3.45
CA SER A 152 -3.19 15.06 3.90
C SER A 152 -2.31 15.52 2.73
N GLN A 153 -1.63 16.66 2.86
CA GLN A 153 -0.63 17.12 1.86
C GLN A 153 0.45 16.06 1.58
N LYS A 154 0.82 15.25 2.59
CA LYS A 154 1.82 14.20 2.46
C LYS A 154 1.36 13.02 1.57
N THR A 155 0.05 12.89 1.32
CA THR A 155 -0.55 11.82 0.52
C THR A 155 -1.20 12.32 -0.78
N ASN A 156 -1.13 13.62 -1.04
CA ASN A 156 -1.55 14.23 -2.30
C ASN A 156 -0.48 13.96 -3.39
N THR A 157 -0.90 13.43 -4.54
CA THR A 157 0.00 13.09 -5.66
C THR A 157 -0.33 13.84 -6.95
N GLY A 158 -1.14 14.92 -6.88
CA GLY A 158 -1.47 15.80 -8.00
C GLY A 158 -1.32 17.27 -7.64
N GLY A 159 -1.40 18.17 -8.65
CA GLY A 159 -1.26 19.61 -8.48
C GLY A 159 0.19 20.08 -8.33
N GLU A 160 0.38 21.39 -8.15
CA GLU A 160 1.69 22.06 -8.15
C GLU A 160 2.61 21.66 -6.97
N ASN A 161 2.03 21.22 -5.86
CA ASN A 161 2.77 20.80 -4.67
C ASN A 161 3.16 19.31 -4.67
N SER A 162 2.92 18.63 -5.78
CA SER A 162 3.28 17.22 -5.98
C SER A 162 4.42 17.09 -6.96
N LYS A 163 5.43 16.29 -6.61
CA LYS A 163 6.54 15.96 -7.52
C LYS A 163 6.15 14.97 -8.62
N HIS A 164 4.96 14.40 -8.55
CA HIS A 164 4.57 13.25 -9.36
C HIS A 164 3.97 13.62 -10.71
N GLY A 165 4.48 12.92 -11.74
CA GLY A 165 3.94 12.94 -13.09
C GLY A 165 4.41 14.12 -13.95
N ILE A 166 4.23 13.97 -15.24
CA ILE A 166 4.47 14.99 -16.25
C ILE A 166 3.33 16.02 -16.14
N TRP A 167 3.68 17.29 -16.00
CA TRP A 167 2.69 18.36 -15.97
C TRP A 167 1.89 18.39 -17.29
N HIS A 168 0.59 18.55 -17.21
CA HIS A 168 -0.29 18.40 -18.39
C HIS A 168 0.12 19.27 -19.60
N SER A 169 0.65 20.48 -19.41
CA SER A 169 1.14 21.33 -20.50
C SER A 169 2.47 20.87 -21.12
N ASP A 170 3.20 19.96 -20.48
CA ASP A 170 4.47 19.42 -20.97
C ASP A 170 4.28 18.14 -21.78
N LEU A 171 3.04 17.69 -21.97
CA LEU A 171 2.73 16.53 -22.79
C LEU A 171 3.30 16.61 -24.21
N PRO A 172 3.24 17.76 -24.93
CA PRO A 172 3.90 17.88 -26.25
C PRO A 172 5.41 17.61 -26.22
N ALA A 173 6.11 18.03 -25.16
CA ALA A 173 7.53 17.76 -24.99
C ALA A 173 7.81 16.25 -24.77
N ALA A 174 6.97 15.58 -23.97
CA ALA A 174 7.03 14.13 -23.79
C ALA A 174 6.84 13.38 -25.12
N LEU A 175 5.83 13.77 -25.91
CA LEU A 175 5.57 13.17 -27.22
C LEU A 175 6.73 13.38 -28.22
N ALA A 176 7.37 14.55 -28.22
CA ALA A 176 8.55 14.83 -29.03
C ALA A 176 9.72 13.89 -28.69
N VAL A 177 9.95 13.65 -27.39
CA VAL A 177 10.97 12.67 -26.94
C VAL A 177 10.58 11.25 -27.33
N MET A 178 9.32 10.87 -27.19
CA MET A 178 8.84 9.55 -27.62
C MET A 178 9.05 9.34 -29.12
N GLN A 179 8.73 10.32 -29.95
CA GLN A 179 8.95 10.27 -31.40
C GLN A 179 10.45 10.13 -31.71
N LYS A 180 11.30 10.93 -31.07
CA LYS A 180 12.76 10.90 -31.27
C LYS A 180 13.34 9.50 -31.07
N TYR A 181 12.90 8.80 -30.00
CA TYR A 181 13.41 7.48 -29.64
C TYR A 181 12.48 6.33 -30.06
N ARG A 182 11.41 6.62 -30.79
CA ARG A 182 10.39 5.65 -31.25
C ARG A 182 9.77 4.86 -30.09
N LEU A 183 9.63 5.48 -28.92
CA LEU A 183 8.98 4.86 -27.76
C LEU A 183 7.51 4.57 -28.12
N LYS A 184 6.98 3.45 -27.60
CA LYS A 184 5.61 2.99 -27.89
C LYS A 184 4.70 3.34 -26.73
N LEU A 185 3.70 4.18 -26.97
CA LEU A 185 2.70 4.51 -25.98
C LEU A 185 1.81 3.29 -25.70
N VAL A 186 1.74 2.87 -24.44
CA VAL A 186 0.78 1.88 -23.95
C VAL A 186 -0.50 2.59 -23.49
N GLY A 187 -0.34 3.69 -22.77
CA GLY A 187 -1.49 4.42 -22.25
C GLY A 187 -1.14 5.64 -21.41
N ILE A 188 -2.19 6.33 -20.96
CA ILE A 188 -2.11 7.45 -20.02
C ILE A 188 -2.54 6.96 -18.64
N HIS A 189 -1.78 7.38 -17.63
CA HIS A 189 -1.99 7.07 -16.23
C HIS A 189 -2.22 8.35 -15.44
N MET A 190 -3.23 8.36 -14.56
CA MET A 190 -3.45 9.42 -13.58
C MET A 190 -3.61 8.82 -12.19
N HIS A 191 -2.85 9.34 -11.24
CA HIS A 191 -3.00 9.02 -9.83
C HIS A 191 -2.84 10.31 -9.02
N ILE A 192 -3.92 10.77 -8.39
CA ILE A 192 -4.02 12.10 -7.83
C ILE A 192 -4.15 12.17 -6.31
N GLY A 193 -3.91 11.07 -5.63
CA GLY A 193 -3.90 11.01 -4.18
C GLY A 193 -4.64 9.82 -3.59
N SER A 194 -4.72 9.77 -2.28
CA SER A 194 -5.42 8.73 -1.52
C SER A 194 -6.72 9.26 -0.93
N GLY A 195 -7.75 8.42 -0.96
CA GLY A 195 -9.12 8.76 -0.57
C GLY A 195 -10.03 8.90 -1.79
N VAL A 196 -11.33 8.69 -1.60
CA VAL A 196 -12.31 8.80 -2.67
C VAL A 196 -13.29 9.91 -2.34
N ASP A 197 -13.20 10.99 -3.12
CA ASP A 197 -14.21 12.01 -3.26
C ASP A 197 -14.77 11.87 -4.69
N TYR A 198 -16.02 11.47 -4.82
CA TYR A 198 -16.63 11.19 -6.13
C TYR A 198 -16.75 12.43 -7.02
N GLY A 199 -17.02 13.62 -6.45
CA GLY A 199 -17.05 14.85 -7.21
C GLY A 199 -15.69 15.23 -7.78
N HIS A 200 -14.63 15.01 -6.99
CA HIS A 200 -13.26 15.16 -7.46
C HIS A 200 -12.89 14.08 -8.49
N LEU A 201 -13.34 12.84 -8.30
CA LEU A 201 -13.12 11.74 -9.25
C LEU A 201 -13.71 12.03 -10.63
N GLU A 202 -14.89 12.65 -10.72
CA GLU A 202 -15.48 13.05 -11.99
C GLU A 202 -14.58 14.06 -12.73
N GLN A 203 -13.95 15.00 -12.00
CA GLN A 203 -12.99 15.94 -12.58
C GLN A 203 -11.75 15.23 -13.15
N VAL A 204 -11.26 14.18 -12.45
CA VAL A 204 -10.13 13.37 -12.91
C VAL A 204 -10.49 12.59 -14.16
N CYS A 205 -11.66 11.95 -14.18
CA CYS A 205 -12.16 11.24 -15.36
C CYS A 205 -12.28 12.19 -16.56
N GLY A 206 -12.79 13.40 -16.34
CA GLY A 206 -12.84 14.43 -17.38
C GLY A 206 -11.45 14.89 -17.85
N ALA A 207 -10.49 15.00 -16.93
CA ALA A 207 -9.10 15.32 -17.28
C ALA A 207 -8.45 14.19 -18.09
N MET A 208 -8.68 12.93 -17.75
CA MET A 208 -8.18 11.78 -18.52
C MET A 208 -8.69 11.86 -19.97
N VAL A 209 -9.98 12.07 -20.17
CA VAL A 209 -10.55 12.20 -21.52
C VAL A 209 -9.89 13.35 -22.28
N ARG A 210 -9.77 14.54 -21.69
CA ARG A 210 -9.11 15.68 -22.34
C ARG A 210 -7.67 15.37 -22.74
N GLN A 211 -6.88 14.79 -21.82
CA GLN A 211 -5.47 14.49 -22.09
C GLN A 211 -5.29 13.44 -23.18
N VAL A 212 -6.16 12.44 -23.28
CA VAL A 212 -6.12 11.47 -24.40
C VAL A 212 -6.44 12.14 -25.72
N LEU A 213 -7.48 12.97 -25.77
CA LEU A 213 -7.86 13.71 -26.97
C LEU A 213 -6.76 14.69 -27.43
N GLU A 214 -6.15 15.43 -26.49
CA GLU A 214 -5.06 16.39 -26.75
C GLU A 214 -3.75 15.67 -27.15
N CYS A 215 -3.49 14.49 -26.59
CA CYS A 215 -2.33 13.67 -26.93
C CYS A 215 -2.29 13.30 -28.42
N GLY A 216 -3.44 13.06 -29.04
CA GLY A 216 -3.55 12.72 -30.44
C GLY A 216 -2.79 11.45 -30.87
N GLN A 217 -2.46 10.60 -29.89
CA GLN A 217 -1.80 9.31 -30.09
C GLN A 217 -2.77 8.17 -29.86
N ASP A 218 -2.54 7.07 -30.55
CA ASP A 218 -3.23 5.82 -30.27
C ASP A 218 -2.69 5.19 -28.99
N LEU A 219 -3.55 4.50 -28.23
CA LEU A 219 -3.21 3.85 -26.97
C LEU A 219 -4.05 2.59 -26.71
N ASP A 220 -3.45 1.63 -26.01
CA ASP A 220 -4.08 0.35 -25.67
C ASP A 220 -4.93 0.41 -24.40
N ALA A 221 -4.60 1.33 -23.48
CA ALA A 221 -5.20 1.37 -22.15
C ALA A 221 -5.17 2.76 -21.49
N ILE A 222 -6.04 2.95 -20.52
CA ILE A 222 -5.95 4.03 -19.53
C ILE A 222 -5.86 3.43 -18.12
N SER A 223 -5.10 4.08 -17.23
CA SER A 223 -5.00 3.67 -15.82
C SER A 223 -5.65 4.71 -14.91
N ALA A 224 -6.57 4.23 -14.08
CA ALA A 224 -7.20 4.98 -12.99
C ALA A 224 -6.23 5.26 -11.82
N GLY A 225 -5.00 4.73 -11.87
CA GLY A 225 -4.07 4.77 -10.77
C GLY A 225 -4.57 4.04 -9.53
N GLY A 226 -4.04 4.42 -8.37
CA GLY A 226 -4.48 3.93 -7.08
C GLY A 226 -5.43 4.91 -6.37
N GLY A 227 -5.35 4.91 -5.03
CA GLY A 227 -6.09 5.87 -4.20
C GLY A 227 -7.30 5.30 -3.47
N LEU A 228 -7.76 4.09 -3.80
CA LEU A 228 -8.81 3.44 -3.04
C LEU A 228 -8.41 3.27 -1.58
N SER A 229 -9.22 3.82 -0.68
CA SER A 229 -9.06 3.74 0.76
C SER A 229 -9.90 2.62 1.36
N ILE A 230 -9.76 2.45 2.67
CA ILE A 230 -10.61 1.61 3.52
C ILE A 230 -11.15 2.48 4.67
N PRO A 231 -12.26 2.10 5.31
CA PRO A 231 -12.68 2.72 6.56
C PRO A 231 -11.73 2.31 7.69
N TYR A 232 -11.03 3.27 8.29
CA TYR A 232 -10.17 3.04 9.45
C TYR A 232 -10.92 3.29 10.77
N ARG A 233 -11.92 4.17 10.76
CA ARG A 233 -12.73 4.52 11.93
C ARG A 233 -14.12 3.93 11.81
N GLU A 234 -14.74 3.70 12.94
CA GLU A 234 -16.16 3.34 12.98
C GLU A 234 -17.02 4.48 12.42
N GLY A 235 -17.98 4.13 11.57
CA GLY A 235 -18.84 5.11 10.89
C GLY A 235 -18.29 5.68 9.57
N GLU A 236 -17.02 5.41 9.22
CA GLU A 236 -16.51 5.72 7.89
C GLU A 236 -17.11 4.77 6.85
N GLU A 237 -17.52 5.30 5.71
CA GLU A 237 -18.10 4.50 4.62
C GLU A 237 -17.02 3.76 3.83
N SER A 238 -17.34 2.54 3.42
CA SER A 238 -16.51 1.80 2.47
C SER A 238 -16.64 2.39 1.06
N VAL A 239 -15.59 2.31 0.28
CA VAL A 239 -15.62 2.73 -1.13
C VAL A 239 -16.59 1.85 -1.90
N ASP A 240 -17.55 2.46 -2.59
CA ASP A 240 -18.38 1.77 -3.59
C ASP A 240 -17.55 1.56 -4.87
N THR A 241 -16.99 0.37 -5.01
CA THR A 241 -16.14 0.00 -6.13
C THR A 241 -16.90 -0.05 -7.46
N ARG A 242 -18.22 -0.27 -7.44
CA ARG A 242 -19.06 -0.30 -8.65
C ARG A 242 -19.30 1.11 -9.15
N HIS A 243 -19.60 2.04 -8.25
CA HIS A 243 -19.75 3.45 -8.60
C HIS A 243 -18.43 4.04 -9.09
N TYR A 244 -17.32 3.74 -8.40
CA TYR A 244 -15.96 4.13 -8.81
C TYR A 244 -15.65 3.63 -10.23
N TYR A 245 -15.88 2.35 -10.50
CA TYR A 245 -15.74 1.78 -11.85
C TYR A 245 -16.64 2.48 -12.87
N GLY A 246 -17.90 2.74 -12.53
CA GLY A 246 -18.87 3.38 -13.42
C GLY A 246 -18.40 4.72 -13.96
N LEU A 247 -17.82 5.57 -13.10
CA LEU A 247 -17.28 6.87 -13.50
C LEU A 247 -16.09 6.72 -14.46
N TRP A 248 -15.14 5.86 -14.15
CA TRP A 248 -14.01 5.58 -15.03
C TRP A 248 -14.40 4.91 -16.35
N ASN A 249 -15.38 4.01 -16.30
CA ASN A 249 -15.89 3.34 -17.51
C ASN A 249 -16.59 4.35 -18.45
N ALA A 250 -17.32 5.30 -17.90
CA ALA A 250 -17.93 6.37 -18.72
C ALA A 250 -16.87 7.23 -19.44
N ALA A 251 -15.75 7.51 -18.78
CA ALA A 251 -14.60 8.17 -19.40
C ALA A 251 -13.95 7.29 -20.48
N ARG A 252 -13.72 6.00 -20.19
CA ARG A 252 -13.21 5.02 -21.17
C ARG A 252 -14.07 4.96 -22.42
N GLU A 253 -15.39 4.91 -22.29
CA GLU A 253 -16.30 4.84 -23.42
C GLU A 253 -16.22 6.08 -24.34
N GLN A 254 -15.94 7.27 -23.77
CA GLN A 254 -15.70 8.47 -24.59
C GLN A 254 -14.40 8.33 -25.39
N ILE A 255 -13.34 7.79 -24.76
CA ILE A 255 -12.05 7.55 -25.40
C ILE A 255 -12.18 6.49 -26.51
N VAL A 256 -12.88 5.37 -26.25
CA VAL A 256 -13.17 4.32 -27.24
C VAL A 256 -13.89 4.90 -28.47
N ARG A 257 -14.88 5.76 -28.28
CA ARG A 257 -15.58 6.42 -29.41
C ARG A 257 -14.65 7.33 -30.23
N HIS A 258 -13.67 7.96 -29.58
CA HIS A 258 -12.71 8.82 -30.26
C HIS A 258 -11.67 8.02 -31.06
N LEU A 259 -11.11 6.98 -30.45
CA LEU A 259 -10.06 6.16 -31.05
C LEU A 259 -10.59 5.12 -32.06
N GLY A 260 -11.86 4.75 -31.94
CA GLY A 260 -12.50 3.78 -32.84
C GLY A 260 -12.20 2.31 -32.53
N HIS A 261 -11.58 2.00 -31.41
CA HIS A 261 -11.30 0.63 -30.96
C HIS A 261 -11.40 0.51 -29.42
N ALA A 262 -11.36 -0.74 -28.93
CA ALA A 262 -11.41 -1.04 -27.51
C ALA A 262 -10.16 -0.56 -26.76
N VAL A 263 -10.35 0.06 -25.60
CA VAL A 263 -9.31 0.53 -24.69
C VAL A 263 -9.51 -0.15 -23.33
N LYS A 264 -8.45 -0.72 -22.77
CA LYS A 264 -8.49 -1.33 -21.44
C LYS A 264 -8.56 -0.28 -20.34
N LEU A 265 -9.27 -0.60 -19.27
CA LEU A 265 -9.30 0.19 -18.04
C LEU A 265 -8.54 -0.57 -16.95
N GLU A 266 -7.39 -0.02 -16.54
CA GLU A 266 -6.55 -0.56 -15.47
C GLU A 266 -6.74 0.22 -14.16
N ILE A 267 -6.50 -0.45 -13.02
CA ILE A 267 -6.50 0.15 -11.69
C ILE A 267 -5.31 -0.36 -10.88
N GLU A 268 -4.72 0.51 -10.00
CA GLU A 268 -3.50 0.24 -9.25
C GLU A 268 -3.71 0.32 -7.73
N PRO A 269 -4.62 -0.47 -7.13
CA PRO A 269 -4.85 -0.45 -5.70
C PRO A 269 -3.65 -1.02 -4.93
N GLY A 270 -3.23 -0.32 -3.89
CA GLY A 270 -2.29 -0.83 -2.89
C GLY A 270 -3.02 -1.10 -1.58
N ARG A 271 -3.35 -0.01 -0.87
CA ARG A 271 -4.04 -0.03 0.43
C ARG A 271 -5.29 -0.90 0.44
N PHE A 272 -6.17 -0.70 -0.52
CA PHE A 272 -7.46 -1.38 -0.59
C PHE A 272 -7.33 -2.90 -0.57
N LEU A 273 -6.33 -3.47 -1.24
CA LEU A 273 -6.18 -4.91 -1.35
C LEU A 273 -5.67 -5.58 -0.07
N VAL A 274 -4.86 -4.89 0.74
CA VAL A 274 -4.14 -5.56 1.82
C VAL A 274 -4.32 -4.94 3.21
N ALA A 275 -4.77 -3.69 3.33
CA ALA A 275 -4.81 -3.03 4.64
C ALA A 275 -5.63 -3.81 5.68
N GLN A 276 -6.86 -4.19 5.35
CA GLN A 276 -7.75 -4.93 6.24
C GLN A 276 -7.32 -6.37 6.49
N SER A 277 -6.46 -6.93 5.63
CA SER A 277 -5.96 -8.29 5.81
C SER A 277 -4.91 -8.42 6.89
N GLY A 278 -4.33 -7.32 7.36
CA GLY A 278 -3.18 -7.34 8.25
C GLY A 278 -3.44 -6.76 9.63
N VAL A 279 -2.86 -7.41 10.64
CA VAL A 279 -2.80 -6.91 12.01
C VAL A 279 -1.36 -6.98 12.54
N LEU A 280 -1.04 -6.08 13.48
CA LEU A 280 0.16 -6.18 14.30
C LEU A 280 -0.25 -6.67 15.69
N LEU A 281 0.19 -7.88 16.05
CA LEU A 281 0.03 -8.45 17.39
C LEU A 281 1.25 -8.09 18.22
N THR A 282 1.02 -7.46 19.39
CA THR A 282 2.07 -6.97 20.27
C THR A 282 1.73 -7.29 21.73
N GLN A 283 2.74 -7.55 22.56
CA GLN A 283 2.54 -7.91 23.97
C GLN A 283 2.67 -6.68 24.88
N VAL A 284 1.77 -6.57 25.85
CA VAL A 284 1.85 -5.57 26.93
C VAL A 284 3.03 -5.92 27.85
N ARG A 285 3.99 -5.00 27.96
CA ARG A 285 5.19 -5.16 28.78
C ARG A 285 5.13 -4.40 30.08
N SER A 286 4.38 -3.30 30.11
CA SER A 286 4.23 -2.48 31.31
C SER A 286 2.93 -1.68 31.24
N VAL A 287 2.38 -1.42 32.40
CA VAL A 287 1.24 -0.50 32.61
C VAL A 287 1.64 0.51 33.66
N LYS A 288 1.45 1.80 33.42
CA LYS A 288 1.82 2.83 34.39
C LYS A 288 0.93 4.06 34.32
N GLN A 289 0.82 4.74 35.44
CA GLN A 289 0.14 6.02 35.54
C GLN A 289 1.17 7.17 35.45
N MET A 290 0.91 8.12 34.54
CA MET A 290 1.71 9.32 34.39
C MET A 290 0.84 10.55 34.58
N GLY A 291 0.79 11.06 35.81
CA GLY A 291 -0.18 12.08 36.19
C GLY A 291 -1.62 11.58 36.02
N SER A 292 -2.41 12.27 35.19
CA SER A 292 -3.78 11.86 34.86
C SER A 292 -3.87 10.85 33.68
N ARG A 293 -2.76 10.47 33.06
CA ARG A 293 -2.72 9.62 31.89
C ARG A 293 -2.36 8.18 32.23
N HIS A 294 -3.14 7.23 31.72
CA HIS A 294 -2.87 5.80 31.84
C HIS A 294 -2.11 5.33 30.58
N PHE A 295 -0.91 4.77 30.74
CA PHE A 295 -0.07 4.26 29.68
C PHE A 295 -0.01 2.75 29.68
N VAL A 296 -0.21 2.15 28.51
CA VAL A 296 0.10 0.76 28.21
C VAL A 296 1.30 0.75 27.28
N LEU A 297 2.41 0.15 27.72
CA LEU A 297 3.63 0.03 26.96
C LEU A 297 3.73 -1.37 26.37
N VAL A 298 3.93 -1.44 25.06
CA VAL A 298 4.01 -2.69 24.30
C VAL A 298 5.40 -2.92 23.73
N ASP A 299 5.67 -4.12 23.19
CA ASP A 299 6.97 -4.48 22.65
C ASP A 299 7.16 -4.12 21.17
N ALA A 300 6.10 -3.69 20.45
CA ALA A 300 6.20 -3.05 19.12
C ALA A 300 6.33 -1.54 19.25
N GLY A 301 7.06 -0.90 18.31
CA GLY A 301 7.24 0.54 18.25
C GLY A 301 6.91 1.13 16.87
N PHE A 302 7.14 2.45 16.69
CA PHE A 302 6.97 3.06 15.37
C PHE A 302 7.98 2.54 14.34
N ASN A 303 9.11 1.95 14.77
CA ASN A 303 10.01 1.25 13.87
C ASN A 303 9.33 0.06 13.17
N ASP A 304 8.31 -0.53 13.78
CA ASP A 304 7.47 -1.57 13.21
C ASP A 304 6.29 -0.95 12.46
N LEU A 305 5.47 -0.11 13.10
CA LEU A 305 4.32 0.56 12.51
C LEU A 305 4.49 2.09 12.54
N MET A 306 5.13 2.62 11.50
CA MET A 306 5.49 4.04 11.36
C MET A 306 4.28 4.99 11.24
N ARG A 307 3.17 4.52 10.68
CA ARG A 307 2.06 5.37 10.23
C ARG A 307 1.45 6.29 11.29
N PRO A 308 1.20 5.86 12.54
CA PRO A 308 0.72 6.78 13.57
C PRO A 308 1.69 7.94 13.83
N ALA A 309 3.00 7.65 13.94
CA ALA A 309 4.01 8.67 14.21
C ALA A 309 4.22 9.61 12.99
N MET A 310 4.22 9.09 11.78
CA MET A 310 4.53 9.86 10.57
C MET A 310 3.35 10.68 10.05
N TYR A 311 2.13 10.15 10.15
CA TYR A 311 0.94 10.71 9.51
C TYR A 311 -0.21 10.99 10.49
N GLY A 312 -0.08 10.65 11.78
CA GLY A 312 -1.22 10.63 12.70
C GLY A 312 -2.29 9.60 12.31
N SER A 313 -1.91 8.57 11.55
CA SER A 313 -2.87 7.60 11.03
C SER A 313 -3.52 6.80 12.15
N TYR A 314 -4.85 6.73 12.08
CA TYR A 314 -5.62 5.92 13.01
C TYR A 314 -5.51 4.44 12.65
N HIS A 315 -5.27 3.61 13.66
CA HIS A 315 -5.46 2.15 13.60
C HIS A 315 -6.30 1.75 14.81
N ARG A 316 -7.37 0.99 14.59
CA ARG A 316 -8.16 0.45 15.71
C ARG A 316 -7.25 -0.45 16.55
N ILE A 317 -7.47 -0.44 17.87
CA ILE A 317 -6.74 -1.28 18.82
C ILE A 317 -7.77 -2.11 19.60
N SER A 318 -7.55 -3.41 19.69
CA SER A 318 -8.27 -4.30 20.60
C SER A 318 -7.31 -5.02 21.53
N ALA A 319 -7.83 -5.58 22.62
CA ALA A 319 -7.03 -6.28 23.61
C ALA A 319 -7.44 -7.75 23.69
N LEU A 320 -6.45 -8.62 23.93
CA LEU A 320 -6.63 -10.05 24.16
C LEU A 320 -5.94 -10.44 25.49
N ALA A 321 -6.67 -11.08 26.37
CA ALA A 321 -6.08 -11.59 27.61
C ALA A 321 -5.27 -12.87 27.33
N ALA A 322 -4.05 -12.93 27.83
CA ALA A 322 -3.19 -14.09 27.66
C ALA A 322 -3.75 -15.36 28.32
N ASP A 323 -4.53 -15.21 29.37
CA ASP A 323 -5.16 -16.30 30.15
C ASP A 323 -6.60 -16.62 29.68
N GLY A 324 -7.07 -15.96 28.61
CA GLY A 324 -8.41 -16.16 28.05
C GLY A 324 -9.55 -15.52 28.83
N ARG A 325 -9.28 -14.66 29.84
CA ARG A 325 -10.34 -13.95 30.55
C ARG A 325 -11.09 -12.98 29.64
N ALA A 326 -12.37 -12.78 29.86
CA ALA A 326 -13.21 -11.88 29.08
C ALA A 326 -12.93 -10.41 29.48
N LEU A 327 -12.15 -9.70 28.68
CA LEU A 327 -11.76 -8.30 28.94
C LEU A 327 -12.91 -7.32 28.75
N GLU A 328 -13.84 -7.60 27.84
CA GLU A 328 -14.98 -6.73 27.50
C GLU A 328 -15.94 -6.51 28.66
N ASN A 329 -16.01 -7.43 29.62
CA ASN A 329 -16.84 -7.32 30.84
C ASN A 329 -16.15 -6.58 31.98
N GLY A 330 -14.89 -6.17 31.76
CA GLY A 330 -14.07 -5.51 32.80
C GLY A 330 -14.14 -3.99 32.75
N LEU A 331 -13.22 -3.38 33.48
CA LEU A 331 -13.04 -1.93 33.51
C LEU A 331 -12.49 -1.43 32.18
N TRP A 332 -13.07 -0.37 31.62
CA TRP A 332 -12.54 0.37 30.47
C TRP A 332 -11.78 1.60 30.95
N VAL A 333 -10.62 1.85 30.39
CA VAL A 333 -9.69 2.92 30.79
C VAL A 333 -9.29 3.74 29.57
N GLU A 334 -9.30 5.07 29.72
CA GLU A 334 -8.75 5.99 28.75
C GLU A 334 -7.22 5.81 28.67
N THR A 335 -6.73 5.19 27.63
CA THR A 335 -5.39 4.62 27.53
C THR A 335 -4.57 5.27 26.42
N VAL A 336 -3.32 5.61 26.72
CA VAL A 336 -2.27 5.89 25.76
C VAL A 336 -1.49 4.60 25.49
N VAL A 337 -1.38 4.19 24.23
CA VAL A 337 -0.58 3.03 23.81
C VAL A 337 0.74 3.51 23.23
N ALA A 338 1.86 3.08 23.80
CA ALA A 338 3.20 3.50 23.41
C ALA A 338 4.15 2.31 23.27
N GLY A 339 5.17 2.46 22.45
CA GLY A 339 6.17 1.44 22.16
C GLY A 339 7.41 1.52 23.06
N PRO A 340 8.46 0.72 22.72
CA PRO A 340 9.66 0.57 23.52
C PRO A 340 10.83 1.47 23.06
N LEU A 341 10.64 2.30 22.03
CA LEU A 341 11.72 3.09 21.48
C LEU A 341 12.12 4.24 22.42
N CYS A 342 13.40 4.58 22.44
CA CYS A 342 13.91 5.72 23.19
C CYS A 342 13.62 7.03 22.43
N GLU A 343 12.31 7.28 22.18
CA GLU A 343 11.80 8.40 21.39
C GLU A 343 10.40 8.78 21.86
N SER A 344 10.18 10.06 22.15
CA SER A 344 8.89 10.55 22.68
C SER A 344 7.73 10.37 21.69
N GLY A 345 8.01 10.33 20.38
CA GLY A 345 7.03 10.09 19.32
C GLY A 345 6.59 8.64 19.19
N ASP A 346 7.12 7.70 20.01
CA ASP A 346 6.78 6.28 19.94
C ASP A 346 5.44 6.00 20.64
N VAL A 347 4.38 6.56 20.08
CA VAL A 347 3.00 6.48 20.57
C VAL A 347 2.10 6.09 19.41
N PHE A 348 1.30 5.03 19.58
CA PHE A 348 0.33 4.59 18.57
C PHE A 348 -0.98 5.38 18.61
N THR A 349 -1.31 5.94 19.77
CA THR A 349 -2.49 6.77 19.98
C THR A 349 -2.13 8.26 19.92
N GLN A 350 -1.85 8.74 18.70
CA GLN A 350 -1.56 10.14 18.42
C GLN A 350 -2.22 10.62 17.14
N GLN A 351 -2.42 11.92 17.05
CA GLN A 351 -2.90 12.62 15.85
C GLN A 351 -1.75 13.18 15.04
N GLU A 352 -2.05 13.71 13.86
CA GLU A 352 -1.08 14.46 13.05
C GLU A 352 -0.47 15.61 13.87
N GLY A 353 0.84 15.80 13.75
CA GLY A 353 1.58 16.76 14.57
C GLY A 353 2.06 16.21 15.91
N GLY A 354 1.84 14.91 16.20
CA GLY A 354 2.35 14.24 17.40
C GLY A 354 1.52 14.47 18.68
N MET A 355 0.32 15.02 18.56
CA MET A 355 -0.55 15.23 19.70
C MET A 355 -1.06 13.89 20.24
N VAL A 356 -0.65 13.54 21.46
CA VAL A 356 -1.05 12.31 22.16
C VAL A 356 -2.52 12.37 22.53
N GLU A 357 -3.28 11.36 22.16
CA GLU A 357 -4.68 11.14 22.54
C GLU A 357 -4.84 9.87 23.36
N THR A 358 -5.94 9.77 24.11
CA THR A 358 -6.34 8.53 24.77
C THR A 358 -7.37 7.80 23.93
N ARG A 359 -7.47 6.49 24.14
CA ARG A 359 -8.54 5.65 23.59
C ARG A 359 -9.10 4.75 24.67
N PRO A 360 -10.42 4.55 24.70
CA PRO A 360 -11.02 3.60 25.63
C PRO A 360 -10.59 2.18 25.26
N LEU A 361 -9.87 1.52 26.17
CA LEU A 361 -9.48 0.11 26.06
C LEU A 361 -9.86 -0.63 27.32
N PRO A 362 -10.15 -1.94 27.26
CA PRO A 362 -10.27 -2.74 28.47
C PRO A 362 -8.97 -2.68 29.28
N ALA A 363 -9.08 -2.70 30.60
CA ALA A 363 -7.90 -2.75 31.48
C ALA A 363 -7.11 -4.03 31.22
N VAL A 364 -5.85 -3.86 30.84
CA VAL A 364 -4.90 -4.95 30.55
C VAL A 364 -3.80 -4.98 31.61
N ILE A 365 -3.10 -6.11 31.69
CA ILE A 365 -1.95 -6.32 32.56
C ILE A 365 -0.73 -6.75 31.73
N PRO A 366 0.50 -6.61 32.26
CA PRO A 366 1.68 -7.18 31.61
C PRO A 366 1.50 -8.65 31.27
N GLY A 367 1.82 -9.04 30.03
CA GLY A 367 1.60 -10.37 29.48
C GLY A 367 0.39 -10.48 28.56
N ASP A 368 -0.62 -9.62 28.67
CA ASP A 368 -1.72 -9.52 27.72
C ASP A 368 -1.23 -9.03 26.35
N TYR A 369 -2.11 -9.07 25.36
CA TYR A 369 -1.79 -8.65 24.01
C TYR A 369 -2.69 -7.49 23.53
N LEU A 370 -2.12 -6.62 22.72
CA LEU A 370 -2.87 -5.67 21.91
C LEU A 370 -2.78 -6.06 20.43
N VAL A 371 -3.86 -5.85 19.71
CA VAL A 371 -3.97 -6.06 18.26
C VAL A 371 -4.22 -4.71 17.62
N LEU A 372 -3.27 -4.24 16.81
CA LEU A 372 -3.44 -3.06 15.97
C LEU A 372 -3.99 -3.52 14.61
N HIS A 373 -5.18 -3.06 14.25
CA HIS A 373 -5.92 -3.49 13.07
C HIS A 373 -5.59 -2.68 11.82
N ASP A 374 -5.98 -3.21 10.66
CA ASP A 374 -5.88 -2.54 9.35
C ASP A 374 -4.45 -2.13 8.97
N THR A 375 -3.47 -2.93 9.39
CA THR A 375 -2.04 -2.63 9.26
C THR A 375 -1.38 -3.35 8.08
N GLY A 376 -2.14 -4.09 7.27
CA GLY A 376 -1.60 -4.87 6.15
C GLY A 376 -0.99 -4.04 5.03
N ALA A 377 -1.32 -2.75 4.94
CA ALA A 377 -0.72 -1.80 4.00
C ALA A 377 0.16 -0.79 4.73
N TYR A 378 1.38 -0.60 4.23
CA TYR A 378 2.34 0.37 4.78
C TYR A 378 2.68 0.15 6.26
N GLY A 379 2.49 -1.08 6.75
CA GLY A 379 2.96 -1.55 8.04
C GLY A 379 4.37 -2.14 7.87
N ALA A 380 4.46 -3.46 7.68
CA ALA A 380 5.73 -4.15 7.52
C ALA A 380 6.63 -3.60 6.39
N SER A 381 6.05 -3.03 5.33
CA SER A 381 6.81 -2.42 4.23
C SER A 381 7.50 -1.10 4.59
N MET A 382 7.08 -0.44 5.66
CA MET A 382 7.69 0.79 6.18
C MET A 382 8.50 0.56 7.46
N SER A 383 8.67 -0.69 7.89
CA SER A 383 9.45 -1.02 9.08
C SER A 383 10.93 -0.66 8.89
N SER A 384 11.60 -0.34 9.98
CA SER A 384 13.02 0.03 10.03
C SER A 384 13.74 -0.61 11.21
N ASN A 385 15.07 -0.54 11.18
CA ASN A 385 15.93 -0.98 12.28
C ASN A 385 16.23 0.13 13.29
N TYR A 386 15.36 1.14 13.44
CA TYR A 386 15.59 2.21 14.42
C TYR A 386 15.77 1.64 15.82
N ASN A 387 16.66 2.25 16.61
CA ASN A 387 17.20 1.75 17.88
C ASN A 387 17.81 0.33 17.78
N SER A 388 18.34 -0.05 16.60
CA SER A 388 18.94 -1.37 16.32
C SER A 388 17.99 -2.54 16.60
N ARG A 389 16.68 -2.34 16.38
CA ARG A 389 15.68 -3.40 16.58
C ARG A 389 15.51 -4.21 15.29
N PRO A 390 15.48 -5.57 15.39
CA PRO A 390 15.26 -6.44 14.26
C PRO A 390 13.88 -6.27 13.63
N LEU A 391 13.78 -6.46 12.30
CA LEU A 391 12.50 -6.56 11.62
C LEU A 391 11.70 -7.77 12.12
N LEU A 392 10.40 -7.58 12.29
CA LEU A 392 9.48 -8.57 12.83
C LEU A 392 9.20 -9.72 11.84
N PRO A 393 8.81 -10.90 12.34
CA PRO A 393 8.30 -11.97 11.51
C PRO A 393 6.94 -11.61 10.91
N GLU A 394 6.64 -12.19 9.75
CA GLU A 394 5.34 -12.10 9.09
C GLU A 394 4.72 -13.49 8.94
N VAL A 395 3.45 -13.62 9.30
CA VAL A 395 2.67 -14.86 9.24
C VAL A 395 1.46 -14.64 8.35
N LEU A 396 1.15 -15.59 7.49
CA LEU A 396 -0.05 -15.59 6.64
C LEU A 396 -0.96 -16.74 7.04
N PHE A 397 -2.19 -16.43 7.38
CA PHE A 397 -3.25 -17.41 7.45
C PHE A 397 -3.83 -17.66 6.05
N ASP A 398 -3.94 -18.93 5.69
CA ASP A 398 -4.59 -19.38 4.46
C ASP A 398 -5.34 -20.68 4.74
N ASN A 399 -6.69 -20.64 4.64
CA ASN A 399 -7.58 -21.77 4.94
C ASN A 399 -7.34 -22.39 6.33
N GLY A 400 -7.28 -21.58 7.37
CA GLY A 400 -7.08 -22.00 8.76
C GLY A 400 -5.64 -22.34 9.15
N GLN A 401 -4.71 -22.32 8.21
CA GLN A 401 -3.32 -22.66 8.46
C GLN A 401 -2.45 -21.39 8.56
N ALA A 402 -1.75 -21.24 9.68
CA ALA A 402 -0.73 -20.21 9.86
C ALA A 402 0.59 -20.66 9.21
N ARG A 403 1.18 -19.80 8.40
CA ARG A 403 2.45 -20.05 7.73
C ARG A 403 3.38 -18.86 7.89
N LEU A 404 4.62 -19.11 8.33
CA LEU A 404 5.66 -18.08 8.33
C LEU A 404 6.01 -17.70 6.89
N ILE A 405 5.88 -16.40 6.58
CA ILE A 405 6.17 -15.83 5.24
C ILE A 405 7.35 -14.87 5.25
N ARG A 406 7.82 -14.48 6.42
CA ARG A 406 9.11 -13.84 6.70
C ARG A 406 9.53 -14.21 8.11
N ARG A 407 10.75 -14.72 8.30
CA ARG A 407 11.28 -14.92 9.64
C ARG A 407 11.70 -13.61 10.29
N ARG A 408 11.84 -13.59 11.60
CA ARG A 408 12.45 -12.46 12.32
C ARG A 408 13.89 -12.24 11.83
N GLN A 409 14.28 -11.01 11.64
CA GLN A 409 15.69 -10.64 11.41
C GLN A 409 16.49 -10.96 12.67
N THR A 410 17.71 -11.49 12.52
CA THR A 410 18.62 -11.72 13.66
C THR A 410 19.49 -10.51 13.91
N ILE A 411 20.08 -10.43 15.11
CA ILE A 411 21.04 -9.36 15.44
C ILE A 411 22.29 -9.50 14.57
N GLU A 412 22.74 -10.71 14.27
CA GLU A 412 23.89 -10.98 13.41
C GLU A 412 23.66 -10.42 12.00
N GLU A 413 22.47 -10.60 11.44
CA GLU A 413 22.12 -10.02 10.13
C GLU A 413 22.10 -8.48 10.14
N LEU A 414 21.71 -7.89 11.26
CA LEU A 414 21.71 -6.44 11.42
C LEU A 414 23.15 -5.90 11.44
N LEU A 415 24.06 -6.62 12.09
CA LEU A 415 25.46 -6.24 12.22
C LEU A 415 26.31 -6.61 10.98
N ALA A 416 25.86 -7.56 10.16
CA ALA A 416 26.65 -8.13 9.07
C ALA A 416 27.15 -7.11 8.03
N LEU A 417 26.42 -6.01 7.83
CA LEU A 417 26.81 -4.96 6.89
C LEU A 417 27.99 -4.10 7.39
N GLU A 418 28.28 -4.12 8.68
CA GLU A 418 29.32 -3.33 9.33
C GLU A 418 30.53 -4.17 9.74
N MET A 419 30.39 -5.49 9.77
CA MET A 419 31.48 -6.44 10.08
C MET A 419 32.22 -6.78 8.79
N LEU A 420 33.12 -5.88 8.37
CA LEU A 420 33.94 -5.96 7.14
C LEU A 420 35.16 -6.86 7.31
#